data_617cf1511a39ce9090809f0639bcce5f
#
_entry.id   617cf1511a39ce9090809f0639bcce5f
#
_cell.length_a   1.000
_cell.length_b   1.000
_cell.length_c   1.000
_cell.angle_alpha   90.00
_cell.angle_beta   90.00
_cell.angle_gamma   90.00
#
_symmetry.space_group_name_H-M   'P 1'
#
loop_
_entity.id
_entity.type
_entity.pdbx_description
1 polymer ?
#
loop_
_entity_poly.entity_id
_entity_poly.type
_entity_poly.pdbx_seq_one_letter_code
_entity_poly.pdbx_strand_id
1 'polypeptide(L)'
;MQTISELWYGNIHPFEQCTYGDKRVKELMKLAARNHEELEKSLTEKQKEILEKLEECLNEMHDYAEQDAFSYGFRLGVRLMAEAFTMPIGEE
;
A
#
# COMPACT_ATOMS: atom_id res chain seq x y z
N MET A 1 -6.17 24.53 -9.62
CA MET A 1 -5.61 23.72 -8.55
C MET A 1 -4.63 22.69 -9.11
N GLN A 2 -3.47 22.62 -8.53
CA GLN A 2 -2.42 21.72 -9.02
C GLN A 2 -2.82 20.25 -8.96
N THR A 3 -3.49 19.83 -7.87
CA THR A 3 -3.88 18.42 -7.70
C THR A 3 -4.86 17.96 -8.77
N ILE A 4 -5.83 18.79 -9.10
CA ILE A 4 -6.82 18.46 -10.14
C ILE A 4 -6.13 18.38 -11.50
N SER A 5 -5.25 19.32 -11.79
CA SER A 5 -4.47 19.35 -13.02
C SER A 5 -3.59 18.10 -13.16
N GLU A 6 -2.90 17.72 -12.07
CA GLU A 6 -2.06 16.53 -12.04
C GLU A 6 -2.88 15.26 -12.27
N LEU A 7 -4.07 15.20 -11.68
CA LEU A 7 -4.97 14.07 -11.90
C LEU A 7 -5.41 13.98 -13.36
N TRP A 8 -5.78 15.13 -13.94
CA TRP A 8 -6.21 15.21 -15.34
C TRP A 8 -5.13 14.71 -16.30
N TYR A 9 -3.89 15.10 -16.07
CA TYR A 9 -2.77 14.69 -16.90
C TYR A 9 -2.21 13.31 -16.59
N GLY A 10 -2.82 12.58 -15.64
CA GLY A 10 -2.40 11.23 -15.30
C GLY A 10 -1.09 11.16 -14.53
N ASN A 11 -0.74 12.21 -13.82
CA ASN A 11 0.51 12.30 -13.07
C ASN A 11 0.37 11.84 -11.61
N ILE A 12 -0.83 11.42 -11.19
CA ILE A 12 -1.05 10.90 -9.86
C ILE A 12 -1.17 9.38 -9.93
N HIS A 13 -0.22 8.71 -9.29
CA HIS A 13 -0.13 7.25 -9.25
C HIS A 13 -0.03 6.81 -7.79
N PRO A 14 -1.16 6.68 -7.06
CA PRO A 14 -1.15 6.40 -5.62
C PRO A 14 -0.37 5.14 -5.26
N PHE A 15 -0.48 4.10 -6.05
CA PHE A 15 0.23 2.85 -5.79
C PHE A 15 1.75 3.09 -5.75
N GLU A 16 2.29 3.74 -6.76
CA GLU A 16 3.72 4.01 -6.84
C GLU A 16 4.18 5.01 -5.78
N GLN A 17 3.42 6.08 -5.60
CA GLN A 17 3.77 7.16 -4.69
C GLN A 17 3.70 6.78 -3.23
N CYS A 18 2.74 5.93 -2.86
CA CYS A 18 2.58 5.46 -1.49
C CYS A 18 3.51 4.31 -1.15
N THR A 19 3.73 3.38 -2.09
CA THR A 19 4.45 2.14 -1.82
C THR A 19 5.96 2.33 -1.78
N TYR A 20 6.51 3.19 -2.64
CA TYR A 20 7.95 3.30 -2.82
C TYR A 20 8.59 4.53 -2.18
N GLY A 21 7.81 5.38 -1.51
CA GLY A 21 8.30 6.62 -0.95
C GLY A 21 8.84 6.56 0.46
N ASP A 22 8.46 5.56 1.23
CA ASP A 22 8.80 5.50 2.66
C ASP A 22 10.15 4.81 2.87
N LYS A 23 11.06 5.54 3.53
CA LYS A 23 12.39 5.04 3.86
C LYS A 23 12.36 3.79 4.73
N ARG A 24 11.42 3.73 5.69
CA ARG A 24 11.28 2.57 6.58
C ARG A 24 10.90 1.32 5.81
N VAL A 25 10.01 1.46 4.83
CA VAL A 25 9.61 0.35 3.97
C VAL A 25 10.79 -0.14 3.14
N LYS A 26 11.57 0.77 2.58
CA LYS A 26 12.76 0.42 1.78
C LYS A 26 13.79 -0.33 2.61
N GLU A 27 14.02 0.10 3.84
CA GLU A 27 14.96 -0.57 4.75
C GLU A 27 14.48 -1.98 5.11
N LEU A 28 13.19 -2.14 5.40
CA LEU A 28 12.62 -3.46 5.68
C LEU A 28 12.65 -4.37 4.47
N MET A 29 12.45 -3.84 3.28
CA MET A 29 12.57 -4.62 2.04
C MET A 29 13.97 -5.17 1.85
N LYS A 30 14.99 -4.37 2.16
CA LYS A 30 16.39 -4.81 2.09
C LYS A 30 16.68 -5.92 3.10
N LEU A 31 16.18 -5.76 4.33
CA LEU A 31 16.33 -6.78 5.36
C LEU A 31 15.60 -8.08 5.00
N ALA A 32 14.40 -7.96 4.46
CA ALA A 32 13.62 -9.11 4.02
C ALA A 32 14.35 -9.87 2.89
N ALA A 33 14.92 -9.15 1.94
CA ALA A 33 15.67 -9.73 0.84
C ALA A 33 16.91 -10.47 1.35
N ARG A 34 17.62 -9.87 2.32
CA ARG A 34 18.80 -10.51 2.94
C ARG A 34 18.41 -11.76 3.68
N ASN A 35 17.36 -11.71 4.48
CA ASN A 35 16.88 -12.86 5.25
C ASN A 35 16.40 -13.99 4.34
N HIS A 36 15.74 -13.62 3.25
CA HIS A 36 15.29 -14.58 2.24
C HIS A 36 16.48 -15.30 1.60
N GLU A 37 17.50 -14.57 1.20
CA GLU A 37 18.71 -15.13 0.62
C GLU A 37 19.42 -16.07 1.60
N GLU A 38 19.51 -15.66 2.85
CA GLU A 38 20.12 -16.47 3.90
C GLU A 38 19.35 -17.77 4.15
N LEU A 39 18.02 -17.67 4.18
CA LEU A 39 17.15 -18.83 4.37
C LEU A 39 17.26 -19.81 3.21
N GLU A 40 17.29 -19.32 1.99
CA GLU A 40 17.36 -20.18 0.80
C GLU A 40 18.58 -21.09 0.77
N LYS A 41 19.69 -20.65 1.37
CA LYS A 41 20.92 -21.44 1.42
C LYS A 41 20.77 -22.77 2.16
N SER A 42 19.82 -22.83 3.10
CA SER A 42 19.62 -24.01 3.95
C SER A 42 18.39 -24.83 3.58
N LEU A 43 17.63 -24.43 2.57
CA LEU A 43 16.39 -25.10 2.20
C LEU A 43 16.62 -26.17 1.13
N THR A 44 15.82 -27.24 1.20
CA THR A 44 15.72 -28.22 0.13
C THR A 44 14.91 -27.62 -1.03
N GLU A 45 14.95 -28.26 -2.20
CA GLU A 45 14.19 -27.80 -3.37
C GLU A 45 12.69 -27.77 -3.09
N LYS A 46 12.19 -28.76 -2.37
CA LYS A 46 10.76 -28.79 -2.00
C LYS A 46 10.40 -27.67 -1.04
N GLN A 47 11.27 -27.36 -0.08
CA GLN A 47 11.05 -26.28 0.87
C GLN A 47 11.08 -24.92 0.17
N LYS A 48 11.98 -24.73 -0.79
CA LYS A 48 12.02 -23.50 -1.60
C LYS A 48 10.73 -23.31 -2.37
N GLU A 49 10.19 -24.39 -2.94
CA GLU A 49 8.91 -24.33 -3.66
C GLU A 49 7.77 -23.90 -2.75
N ILE A 50 7.70 -24.43 -1.54
CA ILE A 50 6.68 -24.06 -0.56
C ILE A 50 6.86 -22.61 -0.12
N LEU A 51 8.09 -22.17 0.11
CA LEU A 51 8.39 -20.78 0.46
C LEU A 51 7.92 -19.82 -0.62
N GLU A 52 8.20 -20.16 -1.89
CA GLU A 52 7.78 -19.35 -3.03
C GLU A 52 6.27 -19.21 -3.09
N LYS A 53 5.54 -20.31 -2.89
CA LYS A 53 4.08 -20.29 -2.86
C LYS A 53 3.55 -19.44 -1.71
N LEU A 54 4.18 -19.52 -0.54
CA LEU A 54 3.82 -18.69 0.60
C LEU A 54 4.00 -17.21 0.29
N GLU A 55 5.13 -16.87 -0.31
CA GLU A 55 5.41 -15.47 -0.68
C GLU A 55 4.42 -14.94 -1.70
N GLU A 56 4.04 -15.75 -2.67
CA GLU A 56 3.01 -15.37 -3.66
C GLU A 56 1.68 -15.05 -2.97
N CYS A 57 1.27 -15.89 -2.02
CA CYS A 57 0.05 -15.64 -1.26
C CYS A 57 0.13 -14.37 -0.42
N LEU A 58 1.26 -14.14 0.25
CA LEU A 58 1.47 -12.96 1.07
C LEU A 58 1.48 -11.69 0.23
N ASN A 59 2.13 -11.72 -0.93
CA ASN A 59 2.15 -10.58 -1.84
C ASN A 59 0.76 -10.25 -2.36
N GLU A 60 -0.02 -11.25 -2.71
CA GLU A 60 -1.39 -11.07 -3.17
C GLU A 60 -2.27 -10.48 -2.05
N MET A 61 -2.14 -11.02 -0.83
CA MET A 61 -2.84 -10.47 0.34
C MET A 61 -2.50 -9.00 0.57
N HIS A 62 -1.21 -8.65 0.49
CA HIS A 62 -0.76 -7.27 0.68
C HIS A 62 -1.32 -6.34 -0.39
N ASP A 63 -1.35 -6.78 -1.64
CA ASP A 63 -1.90 -5.97 -2.73
C ASP A 63 -3.38 -5.66 -2.50
N TYR A 64 -4.16 -6.66 -2.12
CA TYR A 64 -5.58 -6.44 -1.80
C TYR A 64 -5.76 -5.55 -0.57
N ALA A 65 -4.95 -5.79 0.47
CA ALA A 65 -5.03 -4.99 1.69
C ALA A 65 -4.70 -3.52 1.45
N GLU A 66 -3.70 -3.26 0.62
CA GLU A 66 -3.32 -1.89 0.24
C GLU A 66 -4.43 -1.21 -0.55
N GLN A 67 -5.03 -1.93 -1.49
CA GLN A 67 -6.14 -1.43 -2.28
C GLN A 67 -7.34 -1.09 -1.39
N ASP A 68 -7.67 -1.98 -0.46
CA ASP A 68 -8.78 -1.78 0.47
C ASP A 68 -8.52 -0.60 1.40
N ALA A 69 -7.30 -0.47 1.90
CA ALA A 69 -6.92 0.65 2.76
C ALA A 69 -7.04 1.99 2.02
N PHE A 70 -6.60 2.02 0.77
CA PHE A 70 -6.73 3.22 -0.07
C PHE A 70 -8.21 3.58 -0.29
N SER A 71 -9.02 2.59 -0.65
CA SER A 71 -10.45 2.79 -0.88
C SER A 71 -11.15 3.29 0.39
N TYR A 72 -10.85 2.68 1.52
CA TYR A 72 -11.43 3.09 2.80
C TYR A 72 -11.05 4.52 3.15
N GLY A 73 -9.77 4.85 3.05
CA GLY A 73 -9.29 6.20 3.36
C GLY A 73 -9.92 7.27 2.48
N PHE A 74 -10.01 6.99 1.18
CA PHE A 74 -10.65 7.90 0.23
C PHE A 74 -12.12 8.12 0.57
N ARG A 75 -12.86 7.04 0.81
CA ARG A 75 -14.29 7.11 1.12
C ARG A 75 -14.56 7.81 2.45
N LEU A 76 -13.73 7.53 3.44
CA LEU A 76 -13.83 8.21 4.73
C LEU A 76 -13.59 9.70 4.59
N GLY A 77 -12.56 10.08 3.85
CA GLY A 77 -12.25 11.49 3.60
C GLY A 77 -13.41 12.22 2.92
N VAL A 78 -14.00 11.60 1.90
CA VAL A 78 -15.15 12.18 1.19
C VAL A 78 -16.35 12.34 2.12
N ARG A 79 -16.63 11.34 2.97
CA ARG A 79 -17.74 11.42 3.93
C ARG A 79 -17.53 12.50 4.97
N LEU A 80 -16.31 12.62 5.47
CA LEU A 80 -15.98 13.69 6.43
C LEU A 80 -16.19 15.07 5.79
N MET A 81 -15.78 15.24 4.55
CA MET A 81 -16.00 16.49 3.82
C MET A 81 -17.48 16.76 3.62
N ALA A 82 -18.26 15.76 3.21
CA ALA A 82 -19.69 15.91 3.00
C ALA A 82 -20.39 16.33 4.29
N GLU A 83 -20.06 15.72 5.41
CA GLU A 83 -20.62 16.09 6.71
C GLU A 83 -20.25 17.52 7.09
N ALA A 84 -18.98 17.90 6.89
CA ALA A 84 -18.51 19.24 7.21
C ALA A 84 -19.28 20.31 6.41
N PHE A 85 -19.60 20.03 5.15
CA PHE A 85 -20.34 20.96 4.32
C PHE A 85 -21.82 21.00 4.61
N THR A 86 -22.38 19.94 5.20
CA THR A 86 -23.82 19.88 5.49
C THR A 86 -24.18 20.25 6.92
N MET A 87 -23.18 20.34 7.81
CA MET A 87 -23.44 20.76 9.20
C MET A 87 -23.76 22.23 9.27
N PRO A 88 -24.81 22.63 10.03
CA PRO A 88 -25.14 24.03 10.20
C PRO A 88 -24.02 24.79 10.93
N ILE A 89 -23.67 25.95 10.41
CA ILE A 89 -22.73 26.85 11.07
C ILE A 89 -23.44 27.58 12.19
N GLY A 90 -22.85 27.57 13.37
CA GLY A 90 -23.42 28.29 14.51
C GLY A 90 -24.27 27.45 15.44
N GLU A 91 -24.38 26.17 15.17
CA GLU A 91 -25.11 25.20 16.01
C GLU A 91 -24.25 24.59 17.11
N GLU A 92 -23.02 24.89 17.10
CA GLU A 92 -22.02 24.31 18.02
C GLU A 92 -22.23 24.71 19.48
#